data_e2a06b9502113d04dfc7b01d78fc7130
#
_entry.id   e2a06b9502113d04dfc7b01d78fc7130
#
_cell.length_a   1.000
_cell.length_b   1.000
_cell.length_c   1.000
_cell.angle_alpha   90.00
_cell.angle_beta   90.00
_cell.angle_gamma   90.00
#
_symmetry.space_group_name_H-M   'P 1'
#
loop_
_entity.id
_entity.type
_entity.pdbx_description
1 polymer ?
#
loop_
_entity_poly.entity_id
_entity_poly.type
_entity_poly.pdbx_seq_one_letter_code
_entity_poly.pdbx_strand_id
1 'polypeptide(L)'
;MKSVLIVYNQANNERVEYMLDELGIRGFTQWENVQGRGHINGDPHRGTHTWPEMNSAVLTIVDDDKVENLLRMVHKLDKRNSEVGIRAFVWNIEQMR
;
A
#
# COMPACT_ATOMS: atom_id res chain seq x y z
N MET A 1 13.33 6.43 -12.08
CA MET A 1 12.14 5.59 -11.83
C MET A 1 12.30 4.80 -10.55
N LYS A 2 11.26 4.77 -9.77
CA LYS A 2 11.22 4.04 -8.51
C LYS A 2 10.07 3.04 -8.53
N SER A 3 10.29 1.92 -7.88
CA SER A 3 9.23 0.96 -7.58
C SER A 3 8.69 1.24 -6.20
N VAL A 4 7.38 1.26 -6.03
CA VAL A 4 6.73 1.47 -4.74
C VAL A 4 5.77 0.33 -4.50
N LEU A 5 5.97 -0.38 -3.40
CA LEU A 5 5.06 -1.42 -2.94
C LEU A 5 4.29 -0.89 -1.73
N ILE A 6 2.97 -0.90 -1.81
CA ILE A 6 2.11 -0.44 -0.73
C ILE A 6 1.30 -1.64 -0.25
N VAL A 7 1.39 -1.93 1.04
CA VAL A 7 0.64 -3.03 1.67
C VAL A 7 -0.27 -2.44 2.75
N TYR A 8 -1.53 -2.82 2.74
CA TYR A 8 -2.51 -2.21 3.62
C TYR A 8 -3.71 -3.14 3.82
N ASN A 9 -4.55 -2.82 4.81
CA ASN A 9 -5.80 -3.54 5.04
C ASN A 9 -6.74 -3.33 3.84
N GLN A 10 -7.25 -4.41 3.29
CA GLN A 10 -8.08 -4.45 2.08
C GLN A 10 -9.31 -3.53 2.16
N ALA A 11 -9.83 -3.29 3.35
CA ALA A 11 -10.96 -2.39 3.54
C ALA A 11 -10.68 -0.96 3.06
N ASN A 12 -9.42 -0.62 2.81
CA ASN A 12 -8.99 0.71 2.38
C ASN A 12 -8.64 0.78 0.90
N ASN A 13 -9.04 -0.21 0.11
CA ASN A 13 -8.76 -0.22 -1.34
C ASN A 13 -9.18 1.09 -2.01
N GLU A 14 -10.39 1.56 -1.74
CA GLU A 14 -10.89 2.79 -2.37
C GLU A 14 -10.08 4.02 -1.99
N ARG A 15 -9.67 4.10 -0.73
CA ARG A 15 -8.85 5.23 -0.25
C ARG A 15 -7.48 5.25 -0.90
N VAL A 16 -6.86 4.08 -1.05
CA VAL A 16 -5.55 3.97 -1.69
C VAL A 16 -5.65 4.31 -3.17
N GLU A 17 -6.66 3.79 -3.86
CA GLU A 17 -6.89 4.12 -5.28
C GLU A 17 -7.13 5.61 -5.48
N TYR A 18 -7.94 6.23 -4.61
CA TYR A 18 -8.18 7.66 -4.65
C TYR A 18 -6.87 8.45 -4.45
N MET A 19 -6.04 8.02 -3.51
CA MET A 19 -4.74 8.65 -3.27
C MET A 19 -3.86 8.60 -4.51
N LEU A 20 -3.78 7.44 -5.16
CA LEU A 20 -2.99 7.28 -6.39
C LEU A 20 -3.50 8.19 -7.50
N ASP A 21 -4.82 8.27 -7.66
CA ASP A 21 -5.44 9.15 -8.66
C ASP A 21 -5.12 10.63 -8.39
N GLU A 22 -5.22 11.05 -7.14
CA GLU A 22 -4.91 12.42 -6.73
C GLU A 22 -3.47 12.81 -7.08
N LEU A 23 -2.55 11.85 -6.97
CA LEU A 23 -1.14 12.06 -7.27
C LEU A 23 -0.81 11.90 -8.75
N GLY A 24 -1.80 11.63 -9.58
CA GLY A 24 -1.60 11.41 -11.01
C GLY A 24 -0.90 10.10 -11.32
N ILE A 25 -0.95 9.14 -10.42
CA ILE A 25 -0.36 7.81 -10.60
C ILE A 25 -1.45 6.89 -11.11
N ARG A 26 -1.46 6.62 -12.40
CA ARG A 26 -2.51 5.82 -13.04
C ARG A 26 -2.17 4.35 -13.17
N GLY A 27 -0.90 4.04 -13.42
CA GLY A 27 -0.48 2.67 -13.64
C GLY A 27 -0.12 1.97 -12.33
N PHE A 28 -0.79 0.87 -12.02
CA PHE A 28 -0.44 0.05 -10.89
C PHE A 28 -0.97 -1.37 -11.08
N THR A 29 -0.37 -2.30 -10.34
CA THR A 29 -0.86 -3.67 -10.23
C THR A 29 -1.32 -3.87 -8.80
N GLN A 30 -2.49 -4.45 -8.62
CA GLN A 30 -3.08 -4.67 -7.30
C GLN A 30 -3.34 -6.15 -7.08
N TRP A 31 -2.99 -6.62 -5.90
CA TRP A 31 -3.37 -7.94 -5.42
C TRP A 31 -4.31 -7.77 -4.23
N GLU A 32 -5.41 -8.49 -4.24
CA GLU A 32 -6.36 -8.52 -3.13
C GLU A 32 -6.28 -9.86 -2.41
N ASN A 33 -6.86 -9.92 -1.23
CA ASN A 33 -6.95 -11.16 -0.44
C ASN A 33 -5.56 -11.72 -0.08
N VAL A 34 -4.66 -10.83 0.29
CA VAL A 34 -3.30 -11.18 0.70
C VAL A 34 -3.26 -11.33 2.22
N GLN A 35 -2.63 -12.39 2.69
CA GLN A 35 -2.46 -12.62 4.11
C GLN A 35 -1.21 -11.92 4.60
N GLY A 36 -1.26 -11.41 5.84
CA GLY A 36 -0.09 -10.78 6.42
C GLY A 36 -0.30 -10.34 7.86
N ARG A 37 0.80 -9.94 8.47
CA ARG A 37 0.83 -9.35 9.81
C ARG A 37 1.76 -8.14 9.75
N GLY A 38 1.22 -6.96 10.07
CA GLY A 38 1.94 -5.70 9.92
C GLY A 38 3.12 -5.52 10.86
N HIS A 39 3.03 -6.11 12.07
CA HIS A 39 4.12 -6.10 13.04
C HIS A 39 3.94 -7.26 14.02
N ILE A 40 4.95 -7.47 14.87
CA ILE A 40 5.03 -8.65 15.76
C ILE A 40 3.77 -8.84 16.63
N ASN A 41 3.20 -7.75 17.14
CA ASN A 41 2.04 -7.80 18.02
C ASN A 41 0.74 -7.45 17.29
N GLY A 42 0.77 -7.32 15.96
CA GLY A 42 -0.41 -7.01 15.17
C GLY A 42 -1.29 -8.23 14.93
N ASP A 43 -2.57 -7.99 14.71
CA ASP A 43 -3.50 -9.05 14.34
C ASP A 43 -3.17 -9.56 12.93
N PRO A 44 -3.09 -10.88 12.71
CA PRO A 44 -2.87 -11.41 11.36
C PRO A 44 -4.09 -11.19 10.48
N HIS A 45 -3.86 -10.79 9.23
CA HIS A 45 -4.92 -10.62 8.23
C HIS A 45 -4.92 -11.86 7.33
N ARG A 46 -5.70 -12.87 7.68
CA ARG A 46 -5.68 -14.17 7.01
C ARG A 46 -7.00 -14.60 6.39
N GLY A 47 -8.07 -13.79 6.57
CA GLY A 47 -9.38 -14.10 6.00
C GLY A 47 -10.05 -15.31 6.62
N THR A 48 -9.66 -15.72 7.83
CA THR A 48 -10.26 -16.84 8.55
C THR A 48 -11.40 -16.35 9.47
N HIS A 49 -12.14 -17.29 10.04
CA HIS A 49 -13.18 -16.95 11.01
C HIS A 49 -12.64 -16.16 12.20
N THR A 50 -11.45 -16.53 12.69
CA THR A 50 -10.79 -15.85 13.81
C THR A 50 -10.14 -14.53 13.38
N TRP A 51 -9.57 -14.50 12.17
CA TRP A 51 -8.86 -13.34 11.62
C TRP A 51 -9.45 -12.99 10.25
N PRO A 52 -10.64 -12.35 10.22
CA PRO A 52 -11.36 -12.16 8.95
C PRO A 52 -10.77 -11.09 8.05
N GLU A 53 -9.91 -10.22 8.56
CA GLU A 53 -9.33 -9.14 7.75
C GLU A 53 -8.22 -9.65 6.86
N MET A 54 -8.18 -9.10 5.65
CA MET A 54 -7.17 -9.41 4.65
C MET A 54 -6.45 -8.14 4.26
N ASN A 55 -5.26 -8.30 3.68
CA ASN A 55 -4.51 -7.20 3.10
C ASN A 55 -4.68 -7.14 1.58
N SER A 56 -4.41 -5.96 1.04
CA SER A 56 -4.13 -5.75 -0.37
C SER A 56 -2.69 -5.29 -0.53
N ALA A 57 -2.15 -5.49 -1.72
CA ALA A 57 -0.83 -4.98 -2.09
C ALA A 57 -0.93 -4.28 -3.44
N VAL A 58 -0.32 -3.13 -3.56
CA VAL A 58 -0.23 -2.37 -4.81
C VAL A 58 1.24 -2.17 -5.16
N LEU A 59 1.58 -2.48 -6.39
CA LEU A 59 2.89 -2.19 -6.94
C LEU A 59 2.74 -1.14 -8.05
N THR A 60 3.47 -0.05 -7.93
CA THR A 60 3.47 0.99 -8.95
C THR A 60 4.90 1.45 -9.22
N ILE A 61 5.14 1.83 -10.47
CA ILE A 61 6.44 2.37 -10.90
C ILE A 61 6.20 3.84 -11.22
N VAL A 62 6.97 4.71 -10.58
CA VAL A 62 6.75 6.15 -10.66
C VAL A 62 8.04 6.90 -10.94
N ASP A 63 7.90 8.11 -11.44
CA ASP A 63 9.03 9.03 -11.55
C ASP A 63 9.50 9.41 -10.15
N ASP A 64 10.80 9.71 -10.05
CA ASP A 64 11.42 10.02 -8.76
C ASP A 64 10.72 11.18 -8.03
N ASP A 65 10.24 12.16 -8.77
CA ASP A 65 9.58 13.35 -8.19
C ASP A 65 8.23 13.07 -7.54
N LYS A 66 7.65 11.91 -7.77
CA LYS A 66 6.35 11.56 -7.17
C LYS A 66 6.49 10.84 -5.83
N VAL A 67 7.67 10.34 -5.52
CA VAL A 67 7.88 9.47 -4.35
C VAL A 67 7.58 10.20 -3.05
N GLU A 68 8.11 11.40 -2.90
CA GLU A 68 7.96 12.13 -1.64
C GLU A 68 6.50 12.42 -1.30
N ASN A 69 5.72 12.86 -2.28
CA ASN A 69 4.29 13.12 -2.08
C ASN A 69 3.53 11.84 -1.79
N LEU A 70 3.87 10.76 -2.49
CA LEU A 70 3.24 9.46 -2.24
C LEU A 70 3.47 8.99 -0.80
N LEU A 71 4.70 9.06 -0.33
CA LEU A 71 5.03 8.65 1.04
C LEU A 71 4.36 9.54 2.07
N ARG A 72 4.23 10.83 1.78
CA ARG A 72 3.53 11.76 2.66
C ARG A 72 2.05 11.40 2.79
N MET A 73 1.40 11.05 1.70
CA MET A 73 -0.01 10.64 1.71
C MET A 73 -0.21 9.32 2.44
N VAL A 74 0.69 8.37 2.23
CA VAL A 74 0.67 7.09 2.96
C VAL A 74 0.78 7.35 4.47
N HIS A 75 1.68 8.24 4.86
CA HIS A 75 1.84 8.60 6.28
C HIS A 75 0.56 9.21 6.86
N LYS A 76 -0.12 10.07 6.10
CA LYS A 76 -1.39 10.65 6.53
C LYS A 76 -2.47 9.60 6.75
N LEU A 77 -2.57 8.64 5.86
CA LEU A 77 -3.54 7.55 6.00
C LEU A 77 -3.23 6.71 7.24
N ASP A 78 -1.97 6.40 7.45
CA ASP A 78 -1.52 5.61 8.60
C ASP A 78 -1.84 6.32 9.92
N LYS A 79 -1.63 7.64 9.98
CA LYS A 79 -1.94 8.44 11.16
C LYS A 79 -3.42 8.51 11.49
N ARG A 80 -4.27 8.61 10.46
CA ARG A 80 -5.72 8.72 10.65
C ARG A 80 -6.32 7.44 11.22
N ASN A 81 -5.75 6.32 10.86
CA ASN A 81 -6.27 5.03 11.28
C ASN A 81 -5.12 4.02 11.37
N SER A 82 -4.48 3.96 12.53
CA SER A 82 -3.35 3.06 12.77
C SER A 82 -3.70 1.59 12.61
N GLU A 83 -5.00 1.24 12.66
CA GLU A 83 -5.45 -0.13 12.43
C GLU A 83 -5.35 -0.55 10.97
N VAL A 84 -5.26 0.41 10.06
CA VAL A 84 -5.09 0.13 8.63
C VAL A 84 -3.77 -0.57 8.36
N GLY A 85 -2.74 -0.25 9.13
CA GLY A 85 -1.44 -0.88 8.98
C GLY A 85 -0.80 -0.65 7.64
N ILE A 86 -1.03 0.51 7.02
CA ILE A 86 -0.49 0.82 5.71
C ILE A 86 1.02 1.06 5.77
N ARG A 87 1.75 0.44 4.84
CA ARG A 87 3.20 0.59 4.70
C ARG A 87 3.55 0.71 3.22
N ALA A 88 4.55 1.53 2.94
CA ALA A 88 5.08 1.69 1.59
C ALA A 88 6.59 1.46 1.61
N PHE A 89 7.07 0.75 0.60
CA PHE A 89 8.48 0.43 0.43
C PHE A 89 8.91 0.91 -0.95
N VAL A 90 10.05 1.58 -1.02
CA VAL A 90 10.55 2.20 -2.25
C VAL A 90 11.95 1.69 -2.55
N TRP A 91 12.19 1.35 -3.83
CA TRP A 91 13.53 0.99 -4.29
C TRP A 91 13.72 1.40 -5.75
N ASN A 92 14.97 1.46 -6.16
CA ASN A 92 15.32 1.85 -7.53
C ASN A 92 14.97 0.78 -8.53
N ILE A 93 14.51 1.19 -9.71
CA ILE A 93 14.39 0.32 -10.86
C ILE A 93 15.71 0.39 -11.62
N GLU A 94 16.44 -0.71 -11.69
CA GLU A 94 17.69 -0.78 -12.42
C GLU A 94 17.47 -0.82 -13.93
N GLN A 95 16.50 -1.62 -14.37
CA GLN A 95 16.17 -1.78 -15.77
C GLN A 95 14.69 -1.98 -15.94
N MET A 96 14.13 -1.43 -17.00
CA MET A 96 12.74 -1.56 -17.33
C MET A 96 12.60 -1.67 -18.85
N ARG A 97 11.73 -2.55 -19.28
CA ARG A 97 11.56 -2.79 -20.71
C ARG A 97 10.12 -2.60 -21.13
#